data_a14beaa41e692b6444f4d694f0f400e6
#
_entry.id   a14beaa41e692b6444f4d694f0f400e6
#
_cell.length_a   1.000
_cell.length_b   1.000
_cell.length_c   1.000
_cell.angle_alpha   90.00
_cell.angle_beta   90.00
_cell.angle_gamma   90.00
#
_symmetry.space_group_name_H-M   'P 1'
#
loop_
_entity.id
_entity.type
_entity.pdbx_description
1 polymer ?
#
loop_
_entity_poly.entity_id
_entity_poly.type
_entity_poly.pdbx_seq_one_letter_code
_entity_poly.pdbx_strand_id
1 'polypeptide(L)'
;PPQPTPAAPAPPRRRVSRPVIVTVVVLVAVLVISGAVVLGLHLLRGNSANGPTAPSNSWAKGSHRTWKMDIDKRSMFIGDKDQLVVADMDSDYKITTVTAYDVSGDKPKEQWSAEPRTDSFYLFYWGDYVVAGDMLIKADTGKTTDAPWTERPTIVGAYAFSCDRKDRCTGWSAAKPDQKLWETTVSGSSDFQNMPSAGGSTYQGDGKLIVQASESTWVDVVTGDVYDFDTTSSETVFALADGWCKYDYKKGRFTILSPTGEERESFDGEYPEDVSAAPTLDHPLMSAAELKSLIQDEDVSWAKIKITRAKNSSSSCSTKLTIGESTFKPANESGECYEPDGIVLYALSSDNSVLMRASTDPTSTSTGMWLSGAWTVKDGETIDFPGNSFGEETVFYLVNPELIVARDASGELTAYRPGKK
;
A
#
# COMPACT_ATOMS: atom_id res chain seq x y z
N PRO A 1 80.91 -21.29 -45.85
CA PRO A 1 79.58 -21.28 -45.30
C PRO A 1 79.51 -20.10 -44.27
N PRO A 2 78.49 -19.28 -44.32
CA PRO A 2 78.32 -18.15 -43.43
C PRO A 2 77.88 -18.63 -42.04
N GLN A 3 78.49 -18.02 -40.97
CA GLN A 3 78.16 -18.24 -39.57
C GLN A 3 76.76 -17.70 -39.25
N PRO A 4 75.98 -18.39 -38.36
CA PRO A 4 74.65 -17.84 -37.97
C PRO A 4 74.79 -16.70 -36.99
N THR A 5 74.01 -15.68 -37.23
CA THR A 5 73.86 -14.51 -36.39
C THR A 5 73.17 -14.82 -35.06
N PRO A 6 73.62 -14.31 -33.92
CA PRO A 6 72.96 -14.57 -32.64
C PRO A 6 71.64 -13.95 -32.53
N ALA A 7 70.63 -14.66 -32.04
CA ALA A 7 69.27 -14.23 -31.81
C ALA A 7 69.21 -13.14 -30.71
N ALA A 8 68.39 -12.11 -30.98
CA ALA A 8 68.16 -11.00 -30.05
C ALA A 8 67.47 -11.48 -28.77
N PRO A 9 67.79 -10.93 -27.58
CA PRO A 9 67.19 -11.34 -26.32
C PRO A 9 65.69 -10.95 -26.26
N ALA A 10 64.88 -11.88 -25.80
CA ALA A 10 63.43 -11.68 -25.64
C ALA A 10 63.14 -10.60 -24.57
N PRO A 11 62.10 -9.77 -24.76
CA PRO A 11 61.74 -8.72 -23.81
C PRO A 11 61.27 -9.32 -22.45
N PRO A 12 61.57 -8.65 -21.33
CA PRO A 12 61.24 -9.15 -19.99
C PRO A 12 59.72 -9.22 -19.82
N ARG A 13 59.23 -10.41 -19.53
CA ARG A 13 57.83 -10.60 -19.11
C ARG A 13 57.60 -9.90 -17.79
N ARG A 14 56.80 -8.81 -17.80
CA ARG A 14 56.30 -8.17 -16.57
C ARG A 14 55.49 -9.18 -15.78
N ARG A 15 56.03 -9.67 -14.67
CA ARG A 15 55.26 -10.43 -13.68
C ARG A 15 54.35 -9.44 -12.92
N VAL A 16 53.06 -9.49 -13.19
CA VAL A 16 52.05 -8.78 -12.35
C VAL A 16 52.11 -9.43 -10.97
N SER A 17 52.38 -8.64 -9.95
CA SER A 17 52.54 -9.15 -8.58
C SER A 17 51.21 -9.69 -8.06
N ARG A 18 51.21 -10.86 -7.41
CA ARG A 18 50.05 -11.51 -6.83
C ARG A 18 49.14 -10.56 -5.99
N PRO A 19 49.67 -9.60 -5.19
CA PRO A 19 48.81 -8.68 -4.44
C PRO A 19 47.94 -7.78 -5.34
N VAL A 20 48.40 -7.35 -6.52
CA VAL A 20 47.63 -6.53 -7.45
C VAL A 20 46.42 -7.28 -8.01
N ILE A 21 46.59 -8.58 -8.33
CA ILE A 21 45.51 -9.43 -8.83
C ILE A 21 44.45 -9.64 -7.73
N VAL A 22 44.86 -9.92 -6.49
CA VAL A 22 43.91 -10.07 -5.36
C VAL A 22 43.16 -8.79 -5.08
N THR A 23 43.83 -7.63 -5.11
CA THR A 23 43.14 -6.32 -4.88
C THR A 23 42.13 -6.01 -5.99
N VAL A 24 42.45 -6.30 -7.25
CA VAL A 24 41.52 -6.11 -8.37
C VAL A 24 40.30 -7.04 -8.28
N VAL A 25 40.51 -8.33 -7.92
CA VAL A 25 39.43 -9.28 -7.76
C VAL A 25 38.50 -8.92 -6.60
N VAL A 26 39.06 -8.47 -5.47
CA VAL A 26 38.25 -7.98 -4.33
C VAL A 26 37.49 -6.72 -4.69
N LEU A 27 38.08 -5.75 -5.39
CA LEU A 27 37.40 -4.54 -5.85
C LEU A 27 36.27 -4.85 -6.85
N VAL A 28 36.49 -5.77 -7.78
CA VAL A 28 35.43 -6.19 -8.71
C VAL A 28 34.33 -6.95 -7.98
N ALA A 29 34.64 -7.80 -7.03
CA ALA A 29 33.65 -8.50 -6.21
C ALA A 29 32.80 -7.52 -5.37
N VAL A 30 33.43 -6.53 -4.74
CA VAL A 30 32.74 -5.48 -3.99
C VAL A 30 31.85 -4.63 -4.91
N LEU A 31 32.30 -4.28 -6.12
CA LEU A 31 31.49 -3.53 -7.09
C LEU A 31 30.32 -4.36 -7.63
N VAL A 32 30.49 -5.66 -7.84
CA VAL A 32 29.41 -6.56 -8.27
C VAL A 32 28.38 -6.75 -7.15
N ILE A 33 28.83 -6.93 -5.91
CA ILE A 33 27.93 -7.05 -4.74
C ILE A 33 27.21 -5.72 -4.49
N SER A 34 27.93 -4.58 -4.53
CA SER A 34 27.33 -3.26 -4.39
C SER A 34 26.35 -2.96 -5.54
N GLY A 35 26.69 -3.33 -6.77
CA GLY A 35 25.82 -3.19 -7.93
C GLY A 35 24.57 -4.08 -7.83
N ALA A 36 24.69 -5.31 -7.33
CA ALA A 36 23.57 -6.21 -7.11
C ALA A 36 22.64 -5.71 -5.97
N VAL A 37 23.19 -5.17 -4.89
CA VAL A 37 22.43 -4.55 -3.79
C VAL A 37 21.74 -3.27 -4.26
N VAL A 38 22.42 -2.40 -5.01
CA VAL A 38 21.81 -1.18 -5.57
C VAL A 38 20.76 -1.51 -6.64
N LEU A 39 21.00 -2.55 -7.46
CA LEU A 39 20.02 -3.03 -8.43
C LEU A 39 18.82 -3.69 -7.72
N GLY A 40 19.07 -4.47 -6.65
CA GLY A 40 18.05 -5.05 -5.80
C GLY A 40 17.21 -3.97 -5.08
N LEU A 41 17.85 -2.94 -4.51
CA LEU A 41 17.19 -1.79 -3.92
C LEU A 41 16.45 -0.93 -4.97
N HIS A 42 16.97 -0.83 -6.20
CA HIS A 42 16.27 -0.16 -7.30
C HIS A 42 15.10 -0.99 -7.83
N LEU A 43 15.20 -2.31 -7.86
CA LEU A 43 14.09 -3.20 -8.21
C LEU A 43 13.02 -3.21 -7.11
N LEU A 44 13.42 -3.15 -5.84
CA LEU A 44 12.50 -2.98 -4.71
C LEU A 44 11.85 -1.59 -4.70
N ARG A 45 12.62 -0.53 -5.01
CA ARG A 45 12.08 0.84 -5.19
C ARG A 45 11.31 1.03 -6.49
N GLY A 46 11.68 0.33 -7.55
CA GLY A 46 10.98 0.40 -8.85
C GLY A 46 9.56 -0.17 -8.81
N ASN A 47 9.30 -1.12 -7.91
CA ASN A 47 7.96 -1.65 -7.70
C ASN A 47 7.10 -0.78 -6.76
N SER A 48 7.70 0.09 -5.93
CA SER A 48 6.98 1.12 -5.16
C SER A 48 6.50 2.30 -6.03
N ALA A 49 6.90 2.39 -7.30
CA ALA A 49 6.50 3.47 -8.21
C ALA A 49 5.02 3.41 -8.61
N ASN A 50 4.30 2.36 -8.24
CA ASN A 50 2.89 2.16 -8.59
C ASN A 50 1.94 2.18 -7.38
N GLY A 51 2.39 2.56 -6.19
CA GLY A 51 1.53 2.71 -5.01
C GLY A 51 0.56 3.89 -5.13
N PRO A 52 -0.39 4.04 -4.19
CA PRO A 52 -1.34 5.13 -4.16
C PRO A 52 -0.67 6.49 -4.32
N THR A 53 -1.21 7.34 -5.17
CA THR A 53 -0.65 8.65 -5.47
C THR A 53 -1.44 9.77 -4.81
N ALA A 54 -0.74 10.83 -4.41
CA ALA A 54 -1.36 12.01 -3.83
C ALA A 54 -2.28 12.72 -4.84
N PRO A 55 -3.39 13.34 -4.39
CA PRO A 55 -4.27 14.10 -5.26
C PRO A 55 -3.57 15.35 -5.83
N SER A 56 -4.04 15.79 -7.00
CA SER A 56 -3.61 17.06 -7.59
C SER A 56 -4.04 18.25 -6.75
N ASN A 57 -3.18 19.27 -6.66
CA ASN A 57 -3.51 20.57 -6.06
C ASN A 57 -4.72 21.25 -6.72
N SER A 58 -5.02 20.89 -7.96
CA SER A 58 -6.11 21.47 -8.74
C SER A 58 -7.47 21.20 -8.14
N TRP A 59 -7.64 20.16 -7.31
CA TRP A 59 -8.88 19.89 -6.58
C TRP A 59 -9.29 21.01 -5.61
N ALA A 60 -8.36 21.83 -5.14
CA ALA A 60 -8.65 23.02 -4.34
C ALA A 60 -9.51 24.06 -5.07
N LYS A 61 -9.64 23.95 -6.39
CA LYS A 61 -10.49 24.84 -7.22
C LYS A 61 -11.90 24.28 -7.43
N GLY A 62 -12.23 23.18 -6.78
CA GLY A 62 -13.48 22.44 -6.92
C GLY A 62 -13.39 21.32 -7.96
N SER A 63 -14.53 20.75 -8.31
CA SER A 63 -14.65 19.67 -9.27
C SER A 63 -15.68 19.94 -10.35
N HIS A 64 -15.58 19.24 -11.47
CA HIS A 64 -16.62 19.21 -12.49
C HIS A 64 -16.80 17.82 -13.05
N ARG A 65 -18.04 17.50 -13.41
CA ARG A 65 -18.42 16.23 -14.01
C ARG A 65 -17.92 16.15 -15.46
N THR A 66 -17.33 15.01 -15.83
CA THR A 66 -16.85 14.77 -17.19
C THR A 66 -17.72 13.77 -17.95
N TRP A 67 -17.97 12.61 -17.37
CA TRP A 67 -18.78 11.57 -17.99
C TRP A 67 -19.59 10.78 -16.95
N LYS A 68 -20.57 10.00 -17.47
CA LYS A 68 -21.35 9.03 -16.72
C LYS A 68 -21.37 7.70 -17.46
N MET A 69 -21.49 6.61 -16.73
CA MET A 69 -21.62 5.25 -17.23
C MET A 69 -22.46 4.41 -16.26
N ASP A 70 -23.47 3.72 -16.76
CA ASP A 70 -24.24 2.79 -15.91
C ASP A 70 -23.52 1.45 -15.82
N ILE A 71 -23.43 0.89 -14.61
CA ILE A 71 -23.02 -0.46 -14.33
C ILE A 71 -24.08 -1.18 -13.49
N ASP A 72 -24.07 -2.50 -13.42
CA ASP A 72 -24.96 -3.18 -12.48
C ASP A 72 -24.61 -2.75 -11.05
N LYS A 73 -25.63 -2.55 -10.22
CA LYS A 73 -25.48 -2.11 -8.84
C LYS A 73 -24.63 -3.05 -7.97
N ARG A 74 -24.47 -4.31 -8.39
CA ARG A 74 -23.62 -5.30 -7.73
C ARG A 74 -22.20 -5.32 -8.27
N SER A 75 -21.94 -4.66 -9.39
CA SER A 75 -20.62 -4.64 -9.99
C SER A 75 -19.60 -4.00 -9.03
N MET A 76 -18.39 -4.52 -9.04
CA MET A 76 -17.22 -3.92 -8.38
C MET A 76 -16.44 -3.11 -9.40
N PHE A 77 -15.70 -2.11 -8.94
CA PHE A 77 -14.76 -1.41 -9.80
C PHE A 77 -13.50 -1.01 -9.06
N ILE A 78 -12.41 -0.93 -9.78
CA ILE A 78 -11.11 -0.43 -9.32
C ILE A 78 -10.50 0.41 -10.44
N GLY A 79 -9.50 1.22 -10.12
CA GLY A 79 -8.79 2.04 -11.11
C GLY A 79 -7.30 2.12 -10.84
N ASP A 80 -6.52 2.25 -11.90
CA ASP A 80 -5.09 2.48 -11.83
C ASP A 80 -4.66 3.35 -13.03
N LYS A 81 -3.94 4.44 -12.77
CA LYS A 81 -3.50 5.39 -13.80
C LYS A 81 -4.69 5.94 -14.61
N ASP A 82 -4.82 5.54 -15.86
CA ASP A 82 -5.92 5.93 -16.75
C ASP A 82 -6.82 4.75 -17.12
N GLN A 83 -6.77 3.67 -16.35
CA GLN A 83 -7.61 2.49 -16.55
C GLN A 83 -8.64 2.36 -15.42
N LEU A 84 -9.89 2.13 -15.79
CA LEU A 84 -10.97 1.72 -14.91
C LEU A 84 -11.35 0.28 -15.25
N VAL A 85 -11.40 -0.58 -14.26
CA VAL A 85 -11.82 -1.98 -14.43
C VAL A 85 -13.12 -2.18 -13.67
N VAL A 86 -14.12 -2.72 -14.35
CA VAL A 86 -15.42 -3.07 -13.81
C VAL A 86 -15.58 -4.58 -13.85
N ALA A 87 -15.99 -5.18 -12.75
CA ALA A 87 -16.33 -6.59 -12.67
C ALA A 87 -17.84 -6.74 -12.40
N ASP A 88 -18.54 -7.31 -13.34
CA ASP A 88 -19.97 -7.63 -13.19
C ASP A 88 -20.15 -8.92 -12.40
N MET A 89 -21.15 -8.94 -11.55
CA MET A 89 -21.48 -10.09 -10.70
C MET A 89 -22.90 -10.57 -10.93
N ASP A 90 -23.09 -11.87 -10.85
CA ASP A 90 -24.43 -12.49 -10.85
C ASP A 90 -25.16 -12.38 -9.50
N SER A 91 -26.32 -13.05 -9.39
CA SER A 91 -27.11 -13.07 -8.14
C SER A 91 -26.41 -13.74 -6.97
N ASP A 92 -25.45 -14.60 -7.24
CA ASP A 92 -24.68 -15.36 -6.25
C ASP A 92 -23.35 -14.67 -5.90
N TYR A 93 -23.17 -13.41 -6.34
CA TYR A 93 -21.96 -12.62 -6.15
C TYR A 93 -20.71 -13.20 -6.83
N LYS A 94 -20.89 -13.99 -7.91
CA LYS A 94 -19.79 -14.50 -8.72
C LYS A 94 -19.45 -13.52 -9.82
N ILE A 95 -18.16 -13.26 -10.05
CA ILE A 95 -17.72 -12.43 -11.15
C ILE A 95 -17.96 -13.15 -12.47
N THR A 96 -18.77 -12.56 -13.33
CA THR A 96 -19.13 -13.11 -14.66
C THR A 96 -18.34 -12.48 -15.78
N THR A 97 -18.12 -11.17 -15.71
CA THR A 97 -17.41 -10.41 -16.74
C THR A 97 -16.50 -9.38 -16.06
N VAL A 98 -15.33 -9.18 -16.60
CA VAL A 98 -14.40 -8.10 -16.22
C VAL A 98 -14.09 -7.28 -17.45
N THR A 99 -14.43 -5.98 -17.42
CA THR A 99 -14.22 -5.07 -18.54
C THR A 99 -13.31 -3.92 -18.10
N ALA A 100 -12.28 -3.65 -18.89
CA ALA A 100 -11.40 -2.50 -18.68
C ALA A 100 -11.72 -1.37 -19.65
N TYR A 101 -11.66 -0.15 -19.14
CA TYR A 101 -11.90 1.07 -19.89
C TYR A 101 -10.70 2.01 -19.79
N ASP A 102 -10.30 2.61 -20.90
CA ASP A 102 -9.45 3.81 -20.91
C ASP A 102 -10.30 5.01 -20.50
N VAL A 103 -9.91 5.67 -19.43
CA VAL A 103 -10.60 6.83 -18.84
C VAL A 103 -9.78 8.12 -18.91
N SER A 104 -8.72 8.14 -19.71
CA SER A 104 -7.90 9.34 -19.97
C SER A 104 -8.67 10.45 -20.69
N GLY A 105 -9.66 10.10 -21.51
CA GLY A 105 -10.45 11.02 -22.32
C GLY A 105 -11.73 11.51 -21.63
N ASP A 106 -12.59 12.19 -22.45
CA ASP A 106 -13.89 12.75 -22.01
C ASP A 106 -14.98 11.68 -21.89
N LYS A 107 -14.71 10.44 -22.30
CA LYS A 107 -15.62 9.29 -22.18
C LYS A 107 -14.83 8.02 -21.98
N PRO A 108 -15.34 7.06 -21.19
CA PRO A 108 -14.75 5.73 -21.10
C PRO A 108 -14.73 5.05 -22.46
N LYS A 109 -13.61 4.43 -22.80
CA LYS A 109 -13.45 3.63 -24.01
C LYS A 109 -13.03 2.22 -23.61
N GLU A 110 -13.84 1.24 -23.97
CA GLU A 110 -13.50 -0.16 -23.71
C GLU A 110 -12.16 -0.52 -24.36
N GLN A 111 -11.28 -1.11 -23.56
CA GLN A 111 -9.98 -1.63 -23.98
C GLN A 111 -10.04 -3.13 -24.23
N TRP A 112 -10.63 -3.85 -23.28
CA TRP A 112 -10.82 -5.29 -23.36
C TRP A 112 -11.95 -5.74 -22.44
N SER A 113 -12.49 -6.92 -22.69
CA SER A 113 -13.42 -7.63 -21.83
C SER A 113 -12.99 -9.08 -21.72
N ALA A 114 -13.16 -9.68 -20.54
CA ALA A 114 -12.85 -11.05 -20.22
C ALA A 114 -13.97 -11.69 -19.39
N GLU A 115 -14.17 -12.99 -19.57
CA GLU A 115 -15.15 -13.78 -18.81
C GLU A 115 -14.39 -14.74 -17.87
N PRO A 116 -14.00 -14.30 -16.67
CA PRO A 116 -13.34 -15.16 -15.69
C PRO A 116 -14.33 -16.22 -15.21
N ARG A 117 -13.88 -17.47 -15.15
CA ARG A 117 -14.64 -18.58 -14.59
C ARG A 117 -14.31 -18.72 -13.11
N THR A 118 -14.84 -17.83 -12.27
CA THR A 118 -14.52 -17.80 -10.85
C THR A 118 -15.75 -17.81 -9.97
N ASP A 119 -15.67 -18.53 -8.86
CA ASP A 119 -16.67 -18.52 -7.80
C ASP A 119 -16.34 -17.48 -6.70
N SER A 120 -15.28 -16.71 -6.87
CA SER A 120 -14.78 -15.75 -5.90
C SER A 120 -15.19 -14.33 -6.27
N PHE A 121 -15.30 -13.43 -5.28
CA PHE A 121 -15.85 -12.08 -5.42
C PHE A 121 -14.84 -10.95 -5.11
N TYR A 122 -13.54 -11.16 -5.32
CA TYR A 122 -12.53 -10.12 -5.09
C TYR A 122 -11.91 -9.64 -6.40
N LEU A 123 -11.62 -8.34 -6.42
CA LEU A 123 -11.04 -7.62 -7.55
C LEU A 123 -9.96 -6.67 -7.05
N PHE A 124 -8.74 -6.78 -7.56
CA PHE A 124 -7.62 -5.88 -7.24
C PHE A 124 -6.52 -5.93 -8.29
N TYR A 125 -5.61 -4.96 -8.26
CA TYR A 125 -4.40 -4.99 -9.08
C TYR A 125 -3.27 -5.74 -8.38
N TRP A 126 -2.47 -6.47 -9.15
CA TRP A 126 -1.25 -7.13 -8.72
C TRP A 126 -0.17 -7.02 -9.80
N GLY A 127 0.70 -6.00 -9.69
CA GLY A 127 1.63 -5.64 -10.75
C GLY A 127 0.91 -5.32 -12.06
N ASP A 128 1.24 -6.05 -13.13
CA ASP A 128 0.62 -5.88 -14.45
C ASP A 128 -0.66 -6.72 -14.63
N TYR A 129 -1.25 -7.22 -13.55
CA TYR A 129 -2.45 -8.04 -13.60
C TYR A 129 -3.61 -7.39 -12.85
N VAL A 130 -4.80 -7.61 -13.36
CA VAL A 130 -6.05 -7.53 -12.61
C VAL A 130 -6.34 -8.93 -12.10
N VAL A 131 -6.51 -9.07 -10.80
CA VAL A 131 -6.92 -10.31 -10.15
C VAL A 131 -8.42 -10.28 -9.99
N ALA A 132 -9.11 -11.25 -10.57
CA ALA A 132 -10.54 -11.46 -10.44
C ALA A 132 -10.78 -12.87 -9.94
N GLY A 133 -11.01 -13.02 -8.64
CA GLY A 133 -11.09 -14.32 -8.01
C GLY A 133 -9.82 -15.16 -8.22
N ASP A 134 -9.97 -16.35 -8.76
CA ASP A 134 -8.89 -17.29 -9.05
C ASP A 134 -8.26 -17.12 -10.46
N MET A 135 -8.50 -15.97 -11.08
CA MET A 135 -7.96 -15.64 -12.41
C MET A 135 -7.05 -14.42 -12.36
N LEU A 136 -5.96 -14.50 -13.12
CA LEU A 136 -5.09 -13.38 -13.47
C LEU A 136 -5.43 -12.89 -14.87
N ILE A 137 -5.72 -11.61 -15.02
CA ILE A 137 -6.04 -10.95 -16.27
C ILE A 137 -4.94 -9.93 -16.55
N LYS A 138 -4.22 -10.04 -17.65
CA LYS A 138 -3.24 -9.02 -18.05
C LYS A 138 -3.94 -7.67 -18.25
N ALA A 139 -3.50 -6.66 -17.47
CA ALA A 139 -4.16 -5.35 -17.42
C ALA A 139 -4.16 -4.61 -18.77
N ASP A 140 -3.16 -4.85 -19.63
CA ASP A 140 -3.03 -4.21 -20.94
C ASP A 140 -3.82 -4.91 -22.07
N THR A 141 -4.08 -6.22 -21.96
CA THR A 141 -4.62 -7.02 -23.06
C THR A 141 -5.87 -7.82 -22.74
N GLY A 142 -6.24 -7.95 -21.48
CA GLY A 142 -7.36 -8.80 -21.05
C GLY A 142 -7.08 -10.30 -21.13
N LYS A 143 -5.83 -10.71 -21.44
CA LYS A 143 -5.48 -12.13 -21.52
C LYS A 143 -5.56 -12.78 -20.13
N THR A 144 -6.35 -13.84 -20.04
CA THR A 144 -6.58 -14.57 -18.79
C THR A 144 -5.64 -15.75 -18.62
N THR A 145 -5.27 -16.03 -17.37
CA THR A 145 -4.59 -17.23 -16.91
C THR A 145 -5.09 -17.59 -15.52
N ASP A 146 -5.02 -18.87 -15.15
CA ASP A 146 -5.36 -19.27 -13.77
C ASP A 146 -4.38 -18.64 -12.78
N ALA A 147 -4.90 -18.24 -11.61
CA ALA A 147 -4.08 -17.79 -10.51
C ALA A 147 -3.30 -18.97 -9.88
N PRO A 148 -2.12 -18.73 -9.31
CA PRO A 148 -1.31 -19.82 -8.75
C PRO A 148 -1.78 -20.32 -7.39
N TRP A 149 -2.75 -19.66 -6.77
CA TRP A 149 -3.31 -19.98 -5.46
C TRP A 149 -4.67 -20.68 -5.57
N THR A 150 -5.04 -21.40 -4.52
CA THR A 150 -6.35 -22.07 -4.39
C THR A 150 -7.25 -21.41 -3.35
N GLU A 151 -6.69 -20.67 -2.43
CA GLU A 151 -7.41 -19.90 -1.40
C GLU A 151 -7.12 -18.41 -1.64
N ARG A 152 -7.97 -17.52 -1.12
CA ARG A 152 -7.82 -16.08 -1.30
C ARG A 152 -6.41 -15.61 -0.90
N PRO A 153 -5.67 -14.90 -1.76
CA PRO A 153 -4.36 -14.42 -1.43
C PRO A 153 -4.42 -13.12 -0.61
N THR A 154 -3.39 -12.89 0.19
CA THR A 154 -3.03 -11.56 0.69
C THR A 154 -2.05 -10.94 -0.29
N ILE A 155 -2.37 -9.75 -0.78
CA ILE A 155 -1.53 -8.98 -1.72
C ILE A 155 -0.81 -7.88 -0.95
N VAL A 156 0.51 -7.81 -1.13
CA VAL A 156 1.35 -6.79 -0.50
C VAL A 156 2.37 -6.31 -1.53
N GLY A 157 2.14 -5.13 -2.08
CA GLY A 157 2.95 -4.63 -3.18
C GLY A 157 2.99 -5.59 -4.37
N ALA A 158 4.17 -5.87 -4.89
CA ALA A 158 4.36 -6.81 -5.99
C ALA A 158 4.30 -8.29 -5.59
N TYR A 159 4.05 -8.59 -4.32
CA TYR A 159 4.03 -9.95 -3.79
C TYR A 159 2.62 -10.37 -3.41
N ALA A 160 2.40 -11.68 -3.44
CA ALA A 160 1.20 -12.33 -2.97
C ALA A 160 1.57 -13.56 -2.15
N PHE A 161 0.79 -13.89 -1.15
CA PHE A 161 0.88 -15.19 -0.50
C PHE A 161 -0.52 -15.70 -0.16
N SER A 162 -0.65 -17.00 -0.07
CA SER A 162 -1.87 -17.66 0.34
C SER A 162 -1.51 -18.86 1.21
N CYS A 163 -2.32 -19.12 2.23
CA CYS A 163 -2.13 -20.23 3.14
C CYS A 163 -3.27 -21.24 2.95
N ASP A 164 -2.96 -22.52 2.93
CA ASP A 164 -3.97 -23.57 2.87
C ASP A 164 -4.50 -23.92 4.28
N ARG A 165 -5.54 -24.75 4.34
CA ARG A 165 -6.16 -25.19 5.60
C ARG A 165 -5.25 -26.04 6.51
N LYS A 166 -4.01 -26.27 6.11
CA LYS A 166 -2.99 -26.99 6.87
C LYS A 166 -1.85 -26.07 7.28
N ASP A 167 -2.12 -24.76 7.31
CA ASP A 167 -1.14 -23.73 7.68
C ASP A 167 0.09 -23.65 6.74
N ARG A 168 0.01 -24.27 5.57
CA ARG A 168 1.07 -24.19 4.59
C ARG A 168 0.86 -22.95 3.71
N CYS A 169 1.76 -22.00 3.83
CA CYS A 169 1.75 -20.74 3.10
C CYS A 169 2.71 -20.80 1.92
N THR A 170 2.29 -20.25 0.80
CA THR A 170 3.09 -20.16 -0.43
C THR A 170 3.10 -18.71 -0.90
N GLY A 171 4.27 -18.22 -1.30
CA GLY A 171 4.45 -16.87 -1.81
C GLY A 171 4.77 -16.83 -3.31
N TRP A 172 4.35 -15.74 -3.97
CA TRP A 172 4.56 -15.46 -5.39
C TRP A 172 4.93 -14.00 -5.62
N SER A 173 5.45 -13.68 -6.81
CA SER A 173 5.63 -12.30 -7.25
C SER A 173 4.87 -12.05 -8.55
N ALA A 174 4.38 -10.83 -8.72
CA ALA A 174 3.69 -10.40 -9.95
C ALA A 174 4.58 -10.47 -11.20
N ALA A 175 5.91 -10.37 -11.03
CA ALA A 175 6.86 -10.49 -12.13
C ALA A 175 6.93 -11.92 -12.72
N LYS A 176 6.64 -12.94 -11.90
CA LYS A 176 6.65 -14.36 -12.29
C LYS A 176 5.54 -15.10 -11.54
N PRO A 177 4.27 -14.88 -11.89
CA PRO A 177 3.13 -15.39 -11.13
C PRO A 177 3.02 -16.92 -11.16
N ASP A 178 3.57 -17.58 -12.15
CA ASP A 178 3.60 -19.03 -12.31
C ASP A 178 4.69 -19.73 -11.48
N GLN A 179 5.58 -18.97 -10.83
CA GLN A 179 6.71 -19.51 -10.05
C GLN A 179 6.52 -19.20 -8.57
N LYS A 180 6.49 -20.24 -7.74
CA LYS A 180 6.58 -20.10 -6.29
C LYS A 180 7.91 -19.45 -5.92
N LEU A 181 7.87 -18.43 -5.07
CA LEU A 181 9.07 -17.86 -4.45
C LEU A 181 9.54 -18.70 -3.27
N TRP A 182 8.58 -19.07 -2.42
CA TRP A 182 8.82 -19.83 -1.20
C TRP A 182 7.58 -20.62 -0.80
N GLU A 183 7.78 -21.59 0.09
CA GLU A 183 6.73 -22.33 0.78
C GLU A 183 7.17 -22.54 2.23
N THR A 184 6.31 -22.23 3.20
CA THR A 184 6.60 -22.35 4.63
C THR A 184 5.33 -22.73 5.40
N THR A 185 5.48 -23.07 6.68
CA THR A 185 4.33 -23.34 7.56
C THR A 185 4.18 -22.19 8.56
N VAL A 186 2.98 -21.65 8.67
CA VAL A 186 2.63 -20.56 9.58
C VAL A 186 1.47 -21.02 10.45
N SER A 187 1.73 -21.35 11.70
CA SER A 187 0.73 -21.88 12.63
C SER A 187 -0.43 -20.89 12.82
N GLY A 188 -1.67 -21.41 12.72
CA GLY A 188 -2.89 -20.61 12.88
C GLY A 188 -3.23 -19.70 11.69
N SER A 189 -2.54 -19.83 10.56
CA SER A 189 -2.82 -19.01 9.38
C SER A 189 -4.12 -19.38 8.68
N SER A 190 -4.60 -20.62 8.84
CA SER A 190 -5.86 -21.09 8.26
C SER A 190 -7.09 -20.31 8.77
N ASP A 191 -7.04 -19.83 10.00
CA ASP A 191 -8.13 -19.07 10.61
C ASP A 191 -8.09 -17.58 10.25
N PHE A 192 -6.95 -17.11 9.71
CA PHE A 192 -6.66 -15.69 9.45
C PHE A 192 -6.97 -15.24 8.02
N GLN A 193 -7.31 -16.17 7.12
CA GLN A 193 -7.48 -15.93 5.66
C GLN A 193 -8.55 -14.89 5.28
N ASN A 194 -9.42 -14.50 6.20
CA ASN A 194 -10.52 -13.56 5.94
C ASN A 194 -10.26 -12.14 6.48
N MET A 195 -9.15 -11.90 7.16
CA MET A 195 -8.83 -10.56 7.62
C MET A 195 -8.01 -9.84 6.53
N PRO A 196 -8.51 -8.71 6.01
CA PRO A 196 -7.65 -7.84 5.22
C PRO A 196 -6.47 -7.44 6.11
N SER A 197 -5.25 -7.53 5.58
CA SER A 197 -4.09 -6.98 6.26
C SER A 197 -4.39 -5.52 6.59
N ALA A 198 -4.74 -5.25 7.82
CA ALA A 198 -4.93 -3.89 8.27
C ALA A 198 -3.60 -3.16 8.10
N GLY A 199 -3.58 -2.01 7.46
CA GLY A 199 -2.36 -1.26 7.11
C GLY A 199 -1.39 -0.97 8.28
N GLY A 200 -1.82 -1.17 9.54
CA GLY A 200 -0.96 -1.12 10.72
C GLY A 200 -0.13 -2.38 10.98
N SER A 201 -0.35 -3.46 10.25
CA SER A 201 0.30 -4.76 10.46
C SER A 201 1.36 -5.09 9.40
N THR A 202 1.77 -4.12 8.60
CA THR A 202 2.76 -4.31 7.53
C THR A 202 4.01 -3.47 7.81
N TYR A 203 5.15 -4.13 7.96
CA TYR A 203 6.46 -3.48 8.02
C TYR A 203 7.12 -3.50 6.65
N GLN A 204 7.63 -2.36 6.23
CA GLN A 204 8.41 -2.21 5.01
C GLN A 204 9.71 -1.46 5.30
N GLY A 205 10.84 -2.15 5.25
CA GLY A 205 12.16 -1.57 5.47
C GLY A 205 13.28 -2.60 5.30
N ASP A 206 14.50 -2.13 5.10
CA ASP A 206 15.71 -2.96 5.03
C ASP A 206 15.62 -4.14 4.03
N GLY A 207 14.87 -3.96 2.93
CA GLY A 207 14.63 -5.01 1.95
C GLY A 207 13.64 -6.09 2.38
N LYS A 208 12.95 -5.91 3.51
CA LYS A 208 11.91 -6.78 4.05
C LYS A 208 10.54 -6.19 3.85
N LEU A 209 9.58 -7.07 3.67
CA LEU A 209 8.16 -6.73 3.60
C LEU A 209 7.40 -7.76 4.45
N ILE A 210 7.22 -7.42 5.73
CA ILE A 210 6.72 -8.36 6.74
C ILE A 210 5.28 -8.01 7.04
N VAL A 211 4.40 -8.99 6.95
CA VAL A 211 2.97 -8.86 7.19
C VAL A 211 2.48 -9.88 8.18
N GLN A 212 1.40 -9.56 8.86
CA GLN A 212 0.74 -10.49 9.75
C GLN A 212 0.09 -11.63 8.95
N ALA A 213 0.36 -12.85 9.33
CA ALA A 213 -0.15 -14.05 8.69
C ALA A 213 -1.01 -14.92 9.64
N SER A 214 -0.95 -14.66 10.95
CA SER A 214 -1.85 -15.20 11.98
C SER A 214 -1.91 -14.24 13.17
N GLU A 215 -2.63 -14.58 14.25
CA GLU A 215 -2.72 -13.72 15.44
C GLU A 215 -1.36 -13.38 16.06
N SER A 216 -0.40 -14.31 16.04
CA SER A 216 0.90 -14.15 16.68
C SER A 216 2.09 -14.25 15.71
N THR A 217 1.85 -14.49 14.44
CA THR A 217 2.90 -14.84 13.48
C THR A 217 2.88 -13.90 12.28
N TRP A 218 4.05 -13.45 11.87
CA TRP A 218 4.29 -12.60 10.70
C TRP A 218 5.19 -13.31 9.69
N VAL A 219 5.06 -12.98 8.43
CA VAL A 219 5.85 -13.55 7.34
C VAL A 219 6.47 -12.44 6.49
N ASP A 220 7.75 -12.59 6.16
CA ASP A 220 8.37 -11.78 5.11
C ASP A 220 7.92 -12.31 3.76
N VAL A 221 7.06 -11.56 3.07
CA VAL A 221 6.47 -12.00 1.80
C VAL A 221 7.50 -12.11 0.66
N VAL A 222 8.71 -11.56 0.85
CA VAL A 222 9.81 -11.65 -0.11
C VAL A 222 10.56 -12.98 0.02
N THR A 223 10.85 -13.42 1.27
CA THR A 223 11.72 -14.57 1.55
C THR A 223 10.98 -15.80 2.10
N GLY A 224 9.79 -15.60 2.70
CA GLY A 224 9.06 -16.64 3.42
C GLY A 224 9.57 -16.86 4.85
N ASP A 225 10.48 -16.01 5.35
CA ASP A 225 10.92 -16.06 6.74
C ASP A 225 9.75 -15.78 7.68
N VAL A 226 9.64 -16.57 8.75
CA VAL A 226 8.56 -16.51 9.72
C VAL A 226 9.07 -15.87 11.01
N TYR A 227 8.29 -14.92 11.56
CA TYR A 227 8.57 -14.23 12.80
C TYR A 227 7.43 -14.45 13.78
N ASP A 228 7.77 -14.87 15.00
CA ASP A 228 6.84 -15.00 16.12
C ASP A 228 7.21 -13.95 17.17
N PHE A 229 6.25 -13.07 17.51
CA PHE A 229 6.51 -12.01 18.48
C PHE A 229 6.03 -12.38 19.89
N ASP A 230 5.68 -13.65 20.12
CA ASP A 230 5.28 -14.20 21.44
C ASP A 230 4.27 -13.26 22.13
N THR A 231 3.10 -13.05 21.49
CA THR A 231 2.05 -12.17 21.98
C THR A 231 1.09 -12.89 22.89
N THR A 232 0.62 -12.20 23.92
CA THR A 232 -0.47 -12.64 24.81
C THR A 232 -1.78 -11.94 24.45
N SER A 233 -2.91 -12.43 24.94
CA SER A 233 -4.24 -11.82 24.70
C SER A 233 -4.40 -10.37 25.24
N SER A 234 -3.44 -9.87 26.03
CA SER A 234 -3.41 -8.49 26.49
C SER A 234 -2.42 -7.61 25.74
N GLU A 235 -1.81 -8.14 24.67
CA GLU A 235 -0.82 -7.43 23.89
C GLU A 235 -1.31 -7.26 22.44
N THR A 236 -0.95 -6.14 21.85
CA THR A 236 -1.09 -5.90 20.41
C THR A 236 0.27 -5.58 19.81
N VAL A 237 0.46 -5.94 18.55
CA VAL A 237 1.68 -5.62 17.79
C VAL A 237 1.29 -4.79 16.57
N PHE A 238 2.02 -3.71 16.35
CA PHE A 238 1.86 -2.86 15.17
C PHE A 238 3.21 -2.45 14.59
N ALA A 239 3.22 -2.19 13.30
CA ALA A 239 4.43 -1.83 12.59
C ALA A 239 4.86 -0.38 12.89
N LEU A 240 6.18 -0.19 12.97
CA LEU A 240 6.85 1.11 12.99
C LEU A 240 7.72 1.25 11.73
N ALA A 241 8.15 2.45 11.42
CA ALA A 241 9.04 2.69 10.27
C ALA A 241 10.41 1.98 10.39
N ASP A 242 10.82 1.65 11.62
CA ASP A 242 12.12 1.05 11.94
C ASP A 242 12.03 -0.26 12.74
N GLY A 243 10.87 -0.91 12.75
CA GLY A 243 10.64 -2.17 13.44
C GLY A 243 9.19 -2.39 13.84
N TRP A 244 8.97 -2.86 15.06
CA TRP A 244 7.66 -3.15 15.62
C TRP A 244 7.51 -2.58 17.02
N CYS A 245 6.26 -2.33 17.40
CA CYS A 245 5.90 -2.04 18.76
C CYS A 245 4.94 -3.11 19.28
N LYS A 246 5.24 -3.68 20.43
CA LYS A 246 4.34 -4.52 21.22
C LYS A 246 3.84 -3.71 22.40
N TYR A 247 2.52 -3.56 22.56
CA TYR A 247 1.89 -2.82 23.65
C TYR A 247 1.07 -3.75 24.53
N ASP A 248 1.38 -3.76 25.84
CA ASP A 248 0.64 -4.53 26.86
C ASP A 248 -0.36 -3.60 27.55
N TYR A 249 -1.64 -3.74 27.23
CA TYR A 249 -2.74 -2.93 27.81
C TYR A 249 -2.88 -3.08 29.32
N LYS A 250 -2.49 -4.23 29.90
CA LYS A 250 -2.60 -4.46 31.36
C LYS A 250 -1.50 -3.77 32.13
N LYS A 251 -0.32 -3.66 31.53
CA LYS A 251 0.86 -3.06 32.18
C LYS A 251 1.07 -1.61 31.80
N GLY A 252 0.42 -1.13 30.73
CA GLY A 252 0.72 0.18 30.16
C GLY A 252 2.15 0.25 29.65
N ARG A 253 2.63 -0.79 28.95
CA ARG A 253 4.04 -0.93 28.59
C ARG A 253 4.21 -1.12 27.09
N PHE A 254 5.06 -0.31 26.53
CA PHE A 254 5.53 -0.40 25.15
C PHE A 254 6.85 -1.15 25.11
N THR A 255 6.99 -2.11 24.19
CA THR A 255 8.23 -2.82 23.90
C THR A 255 8.54 -2.63 22.43
N ILE A 256 9.66 -1.99 22.12
CA ILE A 256 10.13 -1.76 20.76
C ILE A 256 10.97 -2.95 20.33
N LEU A 257 10.61 -3.53 19.19
CA LEU A 257 11.27 -4.67 18.59
C LEU A 257 11.97 -4.25 17.28
N SER A 258 13.06 -4.93 16.97
CA SER A 258 13.70 -4.86 15.65
C SER A 258 12.74 -5.38 14.57
N PRO A 259 13.01 -5.19 13.27
CA PRO A 259 12.24 -5.80 12.19
C PRO A 259 12.12 -7.33 12.30
N THR A 260 13.08 -8.01 12.97
CA THR A 260 13.13 -9.45 13.17
C THR A 260 12.60 -9.92 14.53
N GLY A 261 12.05 -9.00 15.35
CA GLY A 261 11.40 -9.34 16.62
C GLY A 261 12.30 -9.27 17.86
N GLU A 262 13.57 -8.87 17.74
CA GLU A 262 14.46 -8.72 18.89
C GLU A 262 14.11 -7.45 19.69
N GLU A 263 13.98 -7.57 21.02
CA GLU A 263 13.72 -6.42 21.90
C GLU A 263 14.89 -5.42 21.84
N ARG A 264 14.57 -4.15 21.54
CA ARG A 264 15.54 -3.04 21.52
C ARG A 264 15.45 -2.19 22.77
N GLU A 265 14.24 -1.81 23.15
CA GLU A 265 13.96 -1.05 24.37
C GLU A 265 12.52 -1.25 24.83
N SER A 266 12.24 -0.91 26.08
CA SER A 266 10.86 -0.85 26.57
C SER A 266 10.69 0.34 27.52
N PHE A 267 9.48 0.90 27.55
CA PHE A 267 9.11 2.03 28.40
C PHE A 267 7.63 1.94 28.78
N ASP A 268 7.28 2.54 29.92
CA ASP A 268 5.91 2.61 30.38
C ASP A 268 5.21 3.86 29.85
N GLY A 269 3.91 3.76 29.60
CA GLY A 269 3.09 4.88 29.13
C GLY A 269 1.67 4.43 28.79
N GLU A 270 0.78 5.40 28.72
CA GLU A 270 -0.59 5.17 28.27
C GLU A 270 -0.65 5.39 26.75
N TYR A 271 -1.50 4.62 26.07
CA TYR A 271 -1.74 4.83 24.66
C TYR A 271 -2.37 6.22 24.45
N PRO A 272 -1.79 7.09 23.60
CA PRO A 272 -2.28 8.47 23.48
C PRO A 272 -3.64 8.49 22.77
N GLU A 273 -4.72 8.67 23.56
CA GLU A 273 -6.08 8.72 22.99
C GLU A 273 -6.45 10.12 22.47
N ASP A 274 -5.88 11.18 23.05
CA ASP A 274 -6.35 12.55 22.86
C ASP A 274 -5.64 13.36 21.78
N VAL A 275 -4.39 13.03 21.45
CA VAL A 275 -3.58 13.73 20.45
C VAL A 275 -2.79 12.73 19.63
N SER A 276 -3.02 12.72 18.35
CA SER A 276 -2.27 11.86 17.44
C SER A 276 -1.89 12.60 16.16
N ALA A 277 -0.80 12.18 15.53
CA ALA A 277 -0.53 12.54 14.16
C ALA A 277 -1.16 11.49 13.23
N ALA A 278 -1.84 11.93 12.18
CA ALA A 278 -2.44 11.01 11.24
C ALA A 278 -1.39 10.50 10.24
N PRO A 279 -1.40 9.20 9.93
CA PRO A 279 -0.56 8.66 8.87
C PRO A 279 -0.92 9.28 7.51
N THR A 280 0.11 9.56 6.71
CA THR A 280 -0.03 10.09 5.35
C THR A 280 0.64 9.14 4.36
N LEU A 281 0.31 9.24 3.07
CA LEU A 281 0.91 8.37 2.05
C LEU A 281 2.44 8.48 1.99
N ASP A 282 3.00 9.65 2.27
CA ASP A 282 4.44 9.90 2.30
C ASP A 282 5.10 9.57 3.65
N HIS A 283 4.30 9.39 4.71
CA HIS A 283 4.75 9.01 6.04
C HIS A 283 3.73 8.08 6.74
N PRO A 284 3.58 6.84 6.25
CA PRO A 284 2.50 5.94 6.69
C PRO A 284 2.74 5.34 8.08
N LEU A 285 3.98 5.29 8.55
CA LEU A 285 4.36 4.73 9.84
C LEU A 285 5.25 5.71 10.60
N MET A 286 5.05 5.79 11.92
CA MET A 286 5.99 6.49 12.81
C MET A 286 7.18 5.59 13.14
N SER A 287 8.32 6.19 13.47
CA SER A 287 9.47 5.49 14.03
C SER A 287 9.30 5.23 15.53
N ALA A 288 10.13 4.38 16.11
CA ALA A 288 10.16 4.15 17.56
C ALA A 288 10.45 5.43 18.36
N ALA A 289 11.32 6.29 17.84
CA ALA A 289 11.64 7.57 18.50
C ALA A 289 10.44 8.52 18.50
N GLU A 290 9.72 8.62 17.39
CA GLU A 290 8.50 9.44 17.28
C GLU A 290 7.39 8.92 18.19
N LEU A 291 7.19 7.59 18.25
CA LEU A 291 6.24 6.98 19.18
C LEU A 291 6.58 7.31 20.63
N LYS A 292 7.86 7.17 21.01
CA LYS A 292 8.30 7.46 22.37
C LYS A 292 8.10 8.93 22.75
N SER A 293 8.43 9.84 21.85
CA SER A 293 8.20 11.28 22.06
C SER A 293 6.70 11.59 22.18
N LEU A 294 5.85 10.98 21.37
CA LEU A 294 4.40 11.14 21.43
C LEU A 294 3.82 10.72 22.79
N ILE A 295 4.33 9.60 23.35
CA ILE A 295 3.87 9.08 24.66
C ILE A 295 4.39 9.92 25.82
N GLN A 296 5.55 10.56 25.66
CA GLN A 296 6.15 11.43 26.68
C GLN A 296 5.64 12.88 26.65
N ASP A 297 4.53 13.17 25.94
CA ASP A 297 3.95 14.52 25.75
C ASP A 297 4.92 15.54 25.10
N GLU A 298 5.88 15.06 24.32
CA GLU A 298 6.75 15.93 23.53
C GLU A 298 6.05 16.34 22.23
N ASP A 299 6.39 17.52 21.71
CA ASP A 299 5.89 17.96 20.41
C ASP A 299 6.47 17.07 19.30
N VAL A 300 5.62 16.20 18.75
CA VAL A 300 5.97 15.24 17.70
C VAL A 300 5.36 15.65 16.37
N SER A 301 6.19 15.67 15.37
CA SER A 301 5.83 16.00 13.98
C SER A 301 6.25 14.86 13.04
N TRP A 302 5.72 13.64 13.27
CA TRP A 302 6.01 12.50 12.40
C TRP A 302 5.15 12.49 11.13
N ALA A 303 3.95 13.08 11.19
CA ALA A 303 3.08 13.26 10.03
C ALA A 303 2.68 14.73 9.89
N LYS A 304 2.28 15.14 8.67
CA LYS A 304 1.88 16.51 8.36
C LYS A 304 0.54 16.91 8.98
N ILE A 305 -0.22 15.95 9.51
CA ILE A 305 -1.57 16.15 10.04
C ILE A 305 -1.57 15.87 11.54
N LYS A 306 -1.91 16.88 12.32
CA LYS A 306 -2.15 16.74 13.76
C LYS A 306 -3.63 16.58 14.03
N ILE A 307 -4.03 15.51 14.72
CA ILE A 307 -5.39 15.28 15.18
C ILE A 307 -5.50 15.72 16.64
N THR A 308 -6.49 16.55 16.95
CA THR A 308 -6.81 16.94 18.32
C THR A 308 -8.26 16.60 18.62
N ARG A 309 -8.52 15.86 19.72
CA ARG A 309 -9.87 15.55 20.22
C ARG A 309 -10.15 16.37 21.47
N ALA A 310 -11.40 16.79 21.69
CA ALA A 310 -11.79 17.41 22.93
C ALA A 310 -11.92 16.34 24.01
N LYS A 311 -11.30 16.56 25.18
CA LYS A 311 -11.41 15.66 26.33
C LYS A 311 -12.89 15.55 26.77
N ASN A 312 -13.34 14.32 27.01
CA ASN A 312 -14.69 14.00 27.52
C ASN A 312 -15.86 14.38 26.58
N SER A 313 -15.62 14.47 25.29
CA SER A 313 -16.70 14.72 24.31
C SER A 313 -17.23 13.39 23.80
N SER A 314 -18.51 13.09 24.09
CA SER A 314 -19.25 11.98 23.46
C SER A 314 -19.74 12.32 22.05
N SER A 315 -19.40 13.51 21.53
CA SER A 315 -19.84 13.96 20.22
C SER A 315 -18.75 13.73 19.19
N SER A 316 -19.11 13.09 18.10
CA SER A 316 -18.29 12.86 16.92
C SER A 316 -17.62 14.11 16.34
N CYS A 317 -18.17 15.30 16.67
CA CYS A 317 -17.67 16.60 16.20
C CYS A 317 -16.54 17.20 17.05
N SER A 318 -15.92 16.46 17.92
CA SER A 318 -14.83 16.96 18.78
C SER A 318 -13.45 16.95 18.11
N THR A 319 -13.31 16.19 17.03
CA THR A 319 -12.02 16.02 16.31
C THR A 319 -11.71 17.23 15.43
N LYS A 320 -10.48 17.74 15.54
CA LYS A 320 -9.92 18.77 14.68
C LYS A 320 -8.69 18.25 13.98
N LEU A 321 -8.53 18.60 12.71
CA LEU A 321 -7.31 18.37 11.94
C LEU A 321 -6.53 19.68 11.83
N THR A 322 -5.24 19.64 12.08
CA THR A 322 -4.33 20.77 11.87
C THR A 322 -3.27 20.37 10.85
N ILE A 323 -3.13 21.16 9.78
CA ILE A 323 -2.18 20.98 8.68
C ILE A 323 -1.50 22.32 8.47
N GLY A 324 -0.21 22.43 8.82
CA GLY A 324 0.49 23.71 8.84
C GLY A 324 -0.22 24.69 9.79
N GLU A 325 -0.65 25.84 9.27
CA GLU A 325 -1.38 26.87 10.03
C GLU A 325 -2.91 26.68 10.01
N SER A 326 -3.42 25.79 9.18
CA SER A 326 -4.86 25.57 9.02
C SER A 326 -5.37 24.56 10.02
N THR A 327 -6.49 24.88 10.69
CA THR A 327 -7.20 23.97 11.60
C THR A 327 -8.67 23.97 11.23
N PHE A 328 -9.22 22.77 10.98
CA PHE A 328 -10.62 22.59 10.63
C PHE A 328 -11.20 21.30 11.21
N LYS A 329 -12.52 21.17 11.16
CA LYS A 329 -13.22 19.95 11.55
C LYS A 329 -13.61 19.21 10.28
N PRO A 330 -13.16 17.96 10.07
CA PRO A 330 -13.63 17.19 8.96
C PRO A 330 -15.10 16.83 9.17
N ALA A 331 -15.95 17.26 8.27
CA ALA A 331 -17.38 16.97 8.28
C ALA A 331 -17.81 16.59 6.85
N ASN A 332 -18.90 15.81 6.74
CA ASN A 332 -19.55 15.62 5.47
C ASN A 332 -20.47 16.82 5.13
N GLU A 333 -21.09 16.81 3.96
CA GLU A 333 -22.00 17.89 3.52
C GLU A 333 -23.23 18.03 4.43
N SER A 334 -23.65 16.96 5.12
CA SER A 334 -24.73 17.00 6.12
C SER A 334 -24.29 17.58 7.46
N GLY A 335 -23.02 17.93 7.62
CA GLY A 335 -22.45 18.44 8.88
C GLY A 335 -22.18 17.35 9.91
N GLU A 336 -22.30 16.07 9.52
CA GLU A 336 -21.87 14.96 10.35
C GLU A 336 -20.36 14.86 10.35
N CYS A 337 -19.79 14.75 11.53
CA CYS A 337 -18.35 14.71 11.69
C CYS A 337 -17.83 13.29 11.47
N TYR A 338 -16.76 13.19 10.73
CA TYR A 338 -16.03 11.93 10.59
C TYR A 338 -15.23 11.65 11.87
N GLU A 339 -15.50 10.51 12.50
CA GLU A 339 -14.56 9.95 13.46
C GLU A 339 -13.47 9.18 12.70
N PRO A 340 -12.21 9.27 13.12
CA PRO A 340 -11.14 8.46 12.55
C PRO A 340 -11.20 7.05 13.15
N ASP A 341 -12.28 6.31 12.86
CA ASP A 341 -12.37 4.90 13.23
C ASP A 341 -11.61 4.05 12.22
N GLY A 342 -10.65 3.28 12.71
CA GLY A 342 -9.85 2.35 11.93
C GLY A 342 -8.60 2.97 11.29
N ILE A 343 -7.91 2.14 10.51
CA ILE A 343 -6.68 2.51 9.82
C ILE A 343 -7.06 3.31 8.57
N VAL A 344 -6.93 4.62 8.68
CA VAL A 344 -7.21 5.55 7.60
C VAL A 344 -5.92 6.27 7.25
N LEU A 345 -5.55 6.22 5.98
CA LEU A 345 -4.48 7.03 5.43
C LEU A 345 -5.01 8.35 4.91
N TYR A 346 -4.23 9.39 5.09
CA TYR A 346 -4.50 10.67 4.49
C TYR A 346 -3.59 10.91 3.29
N ALA A 347 -4.17 11.39 2.20
CA ALA A 347 -3.46 11.81 1.02
C ALA A 347 -3.48 13.34 0.93
N LEU A 348 -2.31 13.96 1.07
CA LEU A 348 -2.14 15.39 0.91
C LEU A 348 -1.62 15.68 -0.50
N SER A 349 -2.16 16.71 -1.14
CA SER A 349 -1.56 17.27 -2.35
C SER A 349 -0.16 17.83 -2.05
N SER A 350 0.65 18.00 -3.08
CA SER A 350 2.06 18.39 -2.92
C SER A 350 2.28 19.74 -2.23
N ASP A 351 1.33 20.67 -2.35
CA ASP A 351 1.32 21.98 -1.69
C ASP A 351 0.49 22.00 -0.39
N ASN A 352 -0.03 20.85 0.06
CA ASN A 352 -0.93 20.68 1.18
C ASN A 352 -2.26 21.48 1.07
N SER A 353 -2.70 21.84 -0.15
CA SER A 353 -3.97 22.57 -0.34
C SER A 353 -5.21 21.67 -0.34
N VAL A 354 -5.02 20.37 -0.60
CA VAL A 354 -6.06 19.35 -0.66
C VAL A 354 -5.75 18.21 0.28
N LEU A 355 -6.73 17.80 1.06
CA LEU A 355 -6.70 16.62 1.91
C LEU A 355 -7.75 15.64 1.43
N MET A 356 -7.36 14.39 1.21
CA MET A 356 -8.28 13.27 0.99
C MET A 356 -8.08 12.21 2.06
N ARG A 357 -9.19 11.69 2.58
CA ARG A 357 -9.19 10.56 3.52
C ARG A 357 -9.39 9.29 2.71
N ALA A 358 -8.40 8.41 2.76
CA ALA A 358 -8.35 7.20 1.97
C ALA A 358 -8.41 5.95 2.86
N SER A 359 -9.16 4.94 2.40
CA SER A 359 -9.14 3.59 2.96
C SER A 359 -8.33 2.70 2.02
N THR A 360 -7.01 2.80 2.08
CA THR A 360 -6.13 2.07 1.16
C THR A 360 -4.84 1.68 1.88
N ASP A 361 -4.40 0.46 1.64
CA ASP A 361 -3.10 -0.01 2.09
C ASP A 361 -1.99 0.72 1.29
N PRO A 362 -1.00 1.36 1.94
CA PRO A 362 0.10 2.04 1.26
C PRO A 362 0.99 1.07 0.46
N THR A 363 0.88 -0.25 0.70
CA THR A 363 1.58 -1.28 -0.06
C THR A 363 0.82 -1.72 -1.32
N SER A 364 -0.37 -1.17 -1.59
CA SER A 364 -1.14 -1.44 -2.79
C SER A 364 -0.31 -1.21 -4.06
N THR A 365 -0.49 -2.05 -5.07
CA THR A 365 0.11 -1.86 -6.40
C THR A 365 -0.69 -0.91 -7.29
N SER A 366 -1.91 -0.55 -6.89
CA SER A 366 -2.75 0.42 -7.59
C SER A 366 -2.36 1.85 -7.22
N THR A 367 -2.36 2.74 -8.20
CA THR A 367 -2.23 4.19 -7.97
C THR A 367 -3.53 4.80 -7.46
N GLY A 368 -4.65 4.09 -7.60
CA GLY A 368 -5.96 4.51 -7.15
C GLY A 368 -6.24 4.16 -5.69
N MET A 369 -7.22 4.86 -5.10
CA MET A 369 -7.60 4.66 -3.71
C MET A 369 -9.08 4.95 -3.45
N TRP A 370 -9.69 4.19 -2.54
CA TRP A 370 -11.03 4.46 -2.04
C TRP A 370 -11.02 5.69 -1.13
N LEU A 371 -12.01 6.58 -1.32
CA LEU A 371 -12.10 7.80 -0.55
C LEU A 371 -13.33 7.80 0.35
N SER A 372 -13.15 8.27 1.57
CA SER A 372 -14.23 8.54 2.52
C SER A 372 -14.38 10.04 2.84
N GLY A 373 -13.58 10.91 2.23
CA GLY A 373 -13.69 12.36 2.37
C GLY A 373 -12.65 13.09 1.55
N ALA A 374 -12.97 14.34 1.18
CA ALA A 374 -12.07 15.24 0.46
C ALA A 374 -12.33 16.69 0.86
N TRP A 375 -11.30 17.44 1.20
CA TRP A 375 -11.43 18.82 1.71
C TRP A 375 -10.35 19.75 1.14
N THR A 376 -10.69 21.02 1.06
CA THR A 376 -9.70 22.08 0.94
C THR A 376 -9.08 22.35 2.32
N VAL A 377 -7.76 22.39 2.41
CA VAL A 377 -7.07 22.55 3.71
C VAL A 377 -7.25 23.97 4.27
N LYS A 378 -7.26 24.98 3.40
CA LYS A 378 -7.34 26.38 3.80
C LYS A 378 -8.59 26.71 4.61
N ASP A 379 -9.75 26.28 4.11
CA ASP A 379 -11.06 26.64 4.65
C ASP A 379 -11.74 25.45 5.34
N GLY A 380 -11.22 24.24 5.18
CA GLY A 380 -11.80 23.00 5.70
C GLY A 380 -13.11 22.60 5.02
N GLU A 381 -13.42 23.22 3.89
CA GLU A 381 -14.62 22.95 3.13
C GLU A 381 -14.50 21.62 2.38
N THR A 382 -15.57 20.84 2.38
CA THR A 382 -15.68 19.63 1.56
C THR A 382 -15.61 20.01 0.09
N ILE A 383 -14.84 19.25 -0.68
CA ILE A 383 -14.80 19.43 -2.14
C ILE A 383 -16.14 18.97 -2.71
N ASP A 384 -16.85 19.88 -3.37
CA ASP A 384 -18.14 19.60 -4.01
C ASP A 384 -17.96 18.70 -5.23
N PHE A 385 -18.76 17.62 -5.27
CA PHE A 385 -18.88 16.71 -6.41
C PHE A 385 -20.30 16.77 -6.97
N PRO A 386 -20.58 17.62 -7.97
CA PRO A 386 -21.94 17.92 -8.42
C PRO A 386 -22.81 16.69 -8.66
N GLY A 387 -23.85 16.52 -7.84
CA GLY A 387 -24.82 15.43 -7.89
C GLY A 387 -24.43 14.16 -7.12
N ASN A 388 -23.31 14.15 -6.40
CA ASN A 388 -22.89 13.10 -5.49
C ASN A 388 -22.28 13.71 -4.23
N SER A 389 -22.46 13.05 -3.09
CA SER A 389 -21.87 13.45 -1.82
C SER A 389 -21.26 12.24 -1.10
N PHE A 390 -20.25 12.48 -0.26
CA PHE A 390 -19.73 11.43 0.62
C PHE A 390 -20.83 11.01 1.62
N GLY A 391 -21.11 9.71 1.68
CA GLY A 391 -22.14 9.16 2.55
C GLY A 391 -22.32 7.65 2.32
N GLU A 392 -23.37 7.07 2.95
CA GLU A 392 -23.58 5.62 2.95
C GLU A 392 -23.92 5.04 1.56
N GLU A 393 -24.46 5.86 0.64
CA GLU A 393 -24.95 5.39 -0.65
C GLU A 393 -24.01 5.66 -1.83
N THR A 394 -22.97 6.44 -1.61
CA THR A 394 -22.02 6.80 -2.68
C THR A 394 -20.58 6.39 -2.32
N VAL A 395 -19.98 5.66 -3.21
CA VAL A 395 -18.60 5.21 -3.09
C VAL A 395 -17.72 5.99 -4.04
N PHE A 396 -16.66 6.63 -3.53
CA PHE A 396 -15.71 7.42 -4.31
C PHE A 396 -14.38 6.69 -4.44
N TYR A 397 -13.79 6.77 -5.62
CA TYR A 397 -12.49 6.19 -5.92
C TYR A 397 -11.63 7.20 -6.70
N LEU A 398 -10.48 7.56 -6.15
CA LEU A 398 -9.47 8.34 -6.85
C LEU A 398 -8.70 7.37 -7.76
N VAL A 399 -8.97 7.41 -9.06
CA VAL A 399 -8.32 6.54 -10.07
C VAL A 399 -6.86 6.97 -10.30
N ASN A 400 -6.65 8.28 -10.42
CA ASN A 400 -5.35 8.92 -10.53
C ASN A 400 -5.42 10.34 -9.91
N PRO A 401 -4.30 11.10 -9.79
CA PRO A 401 -4.30 12.41 -9.13
C PRO A 401 -5.36 13.40 -9.62
N GLU A 402 -5.90 13.23 -10.84
CA GLU A 402 -6.81 14.17 -11.50
C GLU A 402 -8.15 13.55 -11.89
N LEU A 403 -8.45 12.30 -11.45
CA LEU A 403 -9.69 11.63 -11.80
C LEU A 403 -10.28 10.91 -10.59
N ILE A 404 -11.46 11.32 -10.18
CA ILE A 404 -12.28 10.62 -9.21
C ILE A 404 -13.51 10.05 -9.93
N VAL A 405 -13.84 8.79 -9.62
CA VAL A 405 -15.08 8.13 -10.05
C VAL A 405 -15.93 7.85 -8.83
N ALA A 406 -17.15 8.31 -8.84
CA ALA A 406 -18.16 8.02 -7.83
C ALA A 406 -19.17 7.02 -8.38
N ARG A 407 -19.60 6.06 -7.55
CA ARG A 407 -20.72 5.15 -7.82
C ARG A 407 -21.82 5.42 -6.83
N ASP A 408 -23.01 5.71 -7.32
CA ASP A 408 -24.22 5.85 -6.49
C ASP A 408 -24.92 4.49 -6.24
N ALA A 409 -25.97 4.50 -5.42
CA ALA A 409 -26.75 3.31 -5.07
C ALA A 409 -27.48 2.67 -6.28
N SER A 410 -27.67 3.40 -7.37
CA SER A 410 -28.29 2.88 -8.59
C SER A 410 -27.31 2.10 -9.48
N GLY A 411 -26.00 2.28 -9.27
CA GLY A 411 -24.93 1.75 -10.10
C GLY A 411 -24.43 2.73 -11.16
N GLU A 412 -24.88 4.00 -11.13
CA GLU A 412 -24.34 5.01 -12.04
C GLU A 412 -22.91 5.39 -11.59
N LEU A 413 -21.94 5.23 -12.46
CA LEU A 413 -20.61 5.80 -12.30
C LEU A 413 -20.58 7.22 -12.84
N THR A 414 -20.14 8.16 -12.04
CA THR A 414 -19.92 9.55 -12.43
C THR A 414 -18.46 9.91 -12.24
N ALA A 415 -17.81 10.40 -13.28
CA ALA A 415 -16.43 10.85 -13.21
C ALA A 415 -16.31 12.36 -13.01
N TYR A 416 -15.35 12.72 -12.19
CA TYR A 416 -15.02 14.10 -11.85
C TYR A 416 -13.55 14.38 -12.16
N ARG A 417 -13.29 15.58 -12.67
CA ARG A 417 -11.94 16.14 -12.77
C ARG A 417 -11.84 17.44 -11.97
N PRO A 418 -10.65 17.84 -11.52
CA PRO A 418 -10.47 19.06 -10.75
C PRO A 418 -10.69 20.31 -11.60
N GLY A 419 -11.04 21.42 -10.91
CA GLY A 419 -11.27 22.74 -11.51
C GLY A 419 -12.72 22.99 -11.87
N LYS A 420 -13.01 24.24 -12.23
CA LYS A 420 -14.35 24.65 -12.72
C LYS A 420 -14.37 24.49 -14.24
N LYS A 421 -15.48 23.99 -14.74
CA LYS A 421 -15.75 23.92 -16.18
C LYS A 421 -16.05 25.30 -16.75
#